data_fadec927f635997037247e37b102669f
#
_entry.id   fadec927f635997037247e37b102669f
#
_cell.length_a   1.000
_cell.length_b   1.000
_cell.length_c   1.000
_cell.angle_alpha   90.00
_cell.angle_beta   90.00
_cell.angle_gamma   90.00
#
_symmetry.space_group_name_H-M   'P 1'
#
loop_
_entity.id
_entity.type
_entity.pdbx_description
1 polymer ?
#
loop_
_entity_poly.entity_id
_entity_poly.type
_entity_poly.pdbx_seq_one_letter_code
_entity_poly.pdbx_strand_id
1 'polypeptide(L)'
;MDNLWTTRRSPVRLIHNSLIHLTSSVRFMLSREPVCRCSSQRVVKLMPGLCLLLGSLAINVQPAQANSVDHYKLYAHSRLVNYEQFKCLSRIIYKESRWNVNAKNGSHFGLGQMRSKHYRNLDGYRQIDATIKYINHRYGSMCNAWRFHMKAGHY
;
A
#
# COMPACT_ATOMS: atom_id res chain seq x y z
N MET A 1 -23.23 -27.61 -48.30
CA MET A 1 -22.05 -26.73 -48.05
C MET A 1 -21.90 -26.66 -46.56
N ASP A 2 -21.10 -27.53 -46.01
CA ASP A 2 -21.13 -27.96 -44.61
C ASP A 2 -20.12 -27.18 -43.80
N ASN A 3 -20.61 -26.48 -42.77
CA ASN A 3 -19.78 -25.75 -41.83
C ASN A 3 -19.35 -26.68 -40.70
N LEU A 4 -18.13 -27.20 -40.78
CA LEU A 4 -17.46 -27.97 -39.72
C LEU A 4 -16.75 -27.01 -38.73
N TRP A 5 -17.40 -26.69 -37.62
CA TRP A 5 -16.75 -26.13 -36.45
C TRP A 5 -16.18 -27.24 -35.57
N THR A 6 -14.92 -27.54 -35.77
CA THR A 6 -14.17 -28.44 -34.87
C THR A 6 -13.77 -27.69 -33.62
N THR A 7 -14.49 -27.93 -32.54
CA THR A 7 -14.14 -27.58 -31.16
C THR A 7 -12.93 -28.40 -30.71
N ARG A 8 -11.77 -27.79 -30.68
CA ARG A 8 -10.57 -28.37 -30.08
C ARG A 8 -10.61 -28.19 -28.56
N ARG A 9 -11.07 -29.22 -27.84
CA ARG A 9 -10.92 -29.32 -26.38
C ARG A 9 -9.47 -29.65 -26.06
N SER A 10 -8.82 -28.76 -25.30
CA SER A 10 -7.53 -29.04 -24.69
C SER A 10 -7.70 -29.97 -23.48
N PRO A 11 -6.87 -30.99 -23.30
CA PRO A 11 -6.97 -31.89 -22.16
C PRO A 11 -6.41 -31.19 -20.89
N VAL A 12 -7.25 -31.13 -19.87
CA VAL A 12 -6.85 -30.75 -18.51
C VAL A 12 -5.95 -31.86 -17.96
N ARG A 13 -4.67 -31.57 -17.74
CA ARG A 13 -3.76 -32.46 -17.01
C ARG A 13 -4.10 -32.41 -15.53
N LEU A 14 -4.68 -33.49 -15.03
CA LEU A 14 -4.69 -33.83 -13.61
C LEU A 14 -3.23 -34.07 -13.17
N ILE A 15 -2.72 -33.19 -12.35
CA ILE A 15 -1.47 -33.44 -11.62
C ILE A 15 -1.84 -34.06 -10.30
N HIS A 16 -1.46 -35.31 -10.16
CA HIS A 16 -1.64 -36.20 -9.01
C HIS A 16 -0.92 -35.60 -7.77
N ASN A 17 -1.68 -35.50 -6.67
CA ASN A 17 -1.16 -35.22 -5.34
C ASN A 17 -0.15 -36.28 -4.93
N SER A 18 1.10 -35.88 -4.73
CA SER A 18 2.04 -36.64 -3.89
C SER A 18 2.07 -36.03 -2.50
N LEU A 19 1.45 -36.71 -1.56
CA LEU A 19 1.64 -36.50 -0.13
C LEU A 19 3.12 -36.67 0.21
N ILE A 20 3.75 -35.61 0.69
CA ILE A 20 4.97 -35.72 1.48
C ILE A 20 4.64 -35.18 2.88
N HIS A 21 4.37 -36.11 3.79
CA HIS A 21 4.44 -35.89 5.22
C HIS A 21 5.89 -35.55 5.58
N LEU A 22 6.15 -34.30 5.94
CA LEU A 22 7.32 -33.94 6.73
C LEU A 22 6.83 -33.23 7.99
N THR A 23 6.71 -34.04 9.05
CA THR A 23 6.62 -33.61 10.43
C THR A 23 7.92 -32.88 10.79
N SER A 24 7.91 -31.57 10.84
CA SER A 24 8.98 -30.79 11.47
C SER A 24 8.37 -30.07 12.67
N SER A 25 8.65 -30.63 13.85
CA SER A 25 8.41 -30.01 15.14
C SER A 25 9.22 -28.71 15.23
N VAL A 26 8.59 -27.60 14.95
CA VAL A 26 9.15 -26.29 15.34
C VAL A 26 8.75 -26.04 16.79
N ARG A 27 9.69 -26.30 17.69
CA ARG A 27 9.63 -25.87 19.09
C ARG A 27 9.51 -24.34 19.10
N PHE A 28 8.34 -23.87 19.48
CA PHE A 28 8.10 -22.49 19.80
C PHE A 28 8.85 -22.16 21.10
N MET A 29 10.06 -21.65 20.99
CA MET A 29 10.76 -21.06 22.11
C MET A 29 10.07 -19.73 22.44
N LEU A 30 9.26 -19.76 23.51
CA LEU A 30 8.81 -18.56 24.19
C LEU A 30 10.03 -17.83 24.76
N SER A 31 10.51 -16.83 24.05
CA SER A 31 11.42 -15.84 24.60
C SER A 31 10.62 -14.99 25.58
N ARG A 32 10.80 -15.28 26.86
CA ARG A 32 10.34 -14.42 27.96
C ARG A 32 11.12 -13.12 27.85
N GLU A 33 10.46 -12.07 27.48
CA GLU A 33 10.94 -10.70 27.62
C GLU A 33 11.19 -10.44 29.13
N PRO A 34 12.39 -9.93 29.51
CA PRO A 34 12.60 -9.55 30.89
C PRO A 34 11.82 -8.24 31.15
N VAL A 35 10.75 -8.37 31.94
CA VAL A 35 10.07 -7.23 32.53
C VAL A 35 11.06 -6.53 33.46
N CYS A 36 11.64 -5.42 33.02
CA CYS A 36 12.39 -4.52 33.89
C CYS A 36 11.47 -3.90 34.93
N ARG A 37 11.35 -4.60 36.05
CA ARG A 37 10.72 -4.12 37.25
C ARG A 37 11.69 -3.15 37.94
N CYS A 38 11.61 -1.89 37.61
CA CYS A 38 12.32 -0.84 38.36
C CYS A 38 11.63 -0.64 39.70
N SER A 39 12.05 -1.42 40.69
CA SER A 39 11.68 -1.24 42.08
C SER A 39 12.88 -0.74 42.86
N SER A 40 12.61 0.20 43.68
CA SER A 40 13.37 0.66 44.85
C SER A 40 13.91 2.07 44.73
N GLN A 41 13.06 2.94 45.26
CA GLN A 41 13.49 4.23 45.80
C GLN A 41 14.45 3.98 46.96
N ARG A 42 15.71 4.30 46.82
CA ARG A 42 16.60 4.58 47.96
C ARG A 42 16.80 6.07 48.04
N VAL A 43 16.19 6.62 49.07
CA VAL A 43 16.45 7.96 49.55
C VAL A 43 17.92 8.05 49.94
N VAL A 44 18.73 8.79 49.19
CA VAL A 44 20.05 9.23 49.62
C VAL A 44 19.97 10.71 49.92
N LYS A 45 20.08 10.99 51.25
CA LYS A 45 20.16 12.32 51.81
C LYS A 45 21.51 12.99 51.47
N LEU A 46 21.41 14.26 51.14
CA LEU A 46 22.36 15.37 51.27
C LEU A 46 23.84 15.17 50.91
N MET A 47 24.23 15.86 49.82
CA MET A 47 25.42 16.75 49.84
C MET A 47 25.12 17.93 48.91
N PRO A 48 25.23 19.21 49.35
CA PRO A 48 25.19 20.36 48.47
C PRO A 48 26.60 20.66 47.97
N GLY A 49 26.83 20.49 46.72
CA GLY A 49 28.13 20.79 46.13
C GLY A 49 28.15 20.64 44.64
N LEU A 50 28.15 21.77 43.92
CA LEU A 50 28.65 21.98 42.57
C LEU A 50 27.93 21.19 41.46
N CYS A 51 26.71 21.58 41.11
CA CYS A 51 26.05 21.18 39.89
C CYS A 51 26.67 21.92 38.71
N LEU A 52 27.66 21.28 38.06
CA LEU A 52 28.15 21.68 36.74
C LEU A 52 26.96 21.66 35.76
N LEU A 53 26.70 22.81 35.15
CA LEU A 53 25.70 23.03 34.11
C LEU A 53 26.06 22.20 32.84
N LEU A 54 25.79 20.90 32.86
CA LEU A 54 25.72 20.10 31.66
C LEU A 54 24.31 20.32 31.11
N GLY A 55 24.18 21.32 30.22
CA GLY A 55 22.97 21.54 29.46
C GLY A 55 22.66 20.29 28.64
N SER A 56 21.70 19.50 29.11
CA SER A 56 21.14 18.39 28.36
C SER A 56 20.41 18.98 27.15
N LEU A 57 21.06 19.00 25.98
CA LEU A 57 20.39 19.22 24.71
C LEU A 57 19.45 18.01 24.50
N ALA A 58 18.22 18.13 25.00
CA ALA A 58 17.16 17.21 24.66
C ALA A 58 16.87 17.36 23.16
N ILE A 59 17.45 16.48 22.35
CA ILE A 59 17.11 16.37 20.94
C ILE A 59 15.68 15.86 20.90
N ASN A 60 14.72 16.75 20.69
CA ASN A 60 13.33 16.38 20.40
C ASN A 60 13.29 15.72 19.02
N VAL A 61 13.48 14.41 18.97
CA VAL A 61 13.21 13.62 17.79
C VAL A 61 11.69 13.46 17.67
N GLN A 62 11.06 14.40 17.00
CA GLN A 62 9.65 14.22 16.61
C GLN A 62 9.58 13.12 15.55
N PRO A 63 8.75 12.08 15.78
CA PRO A 63 8.48 11.11 14.73
C PRO A 63 7.87 11.84 13.53
N ALA A 64 8.50 11.72 12.37
CA ALA A 64 7.95 12.25 11.13
C ALA A 64 6.58 11.60 10.89
N GLN A 65 5.49 12.34 11.06
CA GLN A 65 4.16 11.87 10.71
C GLN A 65 4.06 11.80 9.18
N ALA A 66 4.15 10.59 8.64
CA ALA A 66 3.82 10.37 7.25
C ALA A 66 2.39 10.87 7.00
N ASN A 67 2.20 11.78 6.04
CA ASN A 67 0.86 12.26 5.73
C ASN A 67 0.05 11.14 5.02
N SER A 68 -1.27 11.26 4.99
CA SER A 68 -2.15 10.25 4.38
C SER A 68 -1.83 9.98 2.90
N VAL A 69 -1.29 10.95 2.18
CA VAL A 69 -0.88 10.81 0.78
C VAL A 69 0.27 9.82 0.62
N ASP A 70 1.24 9.83 1.53
CA ASP A 70 2.39 8.91 1.46
C ASP A 70 1.95 7.47 1.75
N HIS A 71 1.00 7.27 2.66
CA HIS A 71 0.38 5.96 2.89
C HIS A 71 -0.32 5.44 1.62
N TYR A 72 -1.07 6.29 0.91
CA TYR A 72 -1.71 5.89 -0.35
C TYR A 72 -0.72 5.55 -1.45
N LYS A 73 0.37 6.32 -1.59
CA LYS A 73 1.44 6.01 -2.55
C LYS A 73 2.13 4.69 -2.23
N LEU A 74 2.45 4.46 -0.95
CA LEU A 74 3.07 3.21 -0.50
C LEU A 74 2.16 2.02 -0.78
N TYR A 75 0.86 2.15 -0.48
CA TYR A 75 -0.13 1.13 -0.80
C TYR A 75 -0.22 0.87 -2.29
N ALA A 76 -0.34 1.91 -3.12
CA ALA A 76 -0.39 1.77 -4.57
C ALA A 76 0.86 1.07 -5.12
N HIS A 77 2.05 1.37 -4.55
CA HIS A 77 3.28 0.69 -4.91
C HIS A 77 3.25 -0.80 -4.54
N SER A 78 2.72 -1.16 -3.37
CA SER A 78 2.61 -2.56 -2.95
C SER A 78 1.63 -3.38 -3.80
N ARG A 79 0.61 -2.73 -4.38
CA ARG A 79 -0.36 -3.37 -5.30
C ARG A 79 0.20 -3.61 -6.70
N LEU A 80 1.22 -2.86 -7.09
CA LEU A 80 1.86 -2.95 -8.40
C LEU A 80 3.31 -3.40 -8.21
N VAL A 81 3.59 -4.68 -8.44
CA VAL A 81 4.92 -5.27 -8.26
C VAL A 81 5.99 -4.56 -9.11
N ASN A 82 5.59 -4.04 -10.28
CA ASN A 82 6.49 -3.35 -11.20
C ASN A 82 6.50 -1.84 -10.89
N TYR A 83 7.66 -1.32 -10.51
CA TYR A 83 7.87 0.09 -10.18
C TYR A 83 7.52 1.05 -11.32
N GLU A 84 7.77 0.68 -12.58
CA GLU A 84 7.40 1.51 -13.73
C GLU A 84 5.87 1.66 -13.84
N GLN A 85 5.11 0.59 -13.58
CA GLN A 85 3.66 0.66 -13.54
C GLN A 85 3.17 1.58 -12.42
N PHE A 86 3.81 1.51 -11.25
CA PHE A 86 3.52 2.42 -10.15
C PHE A 86 3.81 3.88 -10.52
N LYS A 87 4.95 4.18 -11.17
CA LYS A 87 5.25 5.54 -11.63
C LYS A 87 4.20 6.08 -12.59
N CYS A 88 3.75 5.23 -13.52
CA CYS A 88 2.70 5.61 -14.45
C CYS A 88 1.37 5.89 -13.73
N LEU A 89 0.93 5.01 -12.81
CA LEU A 89 -0.26 5.21 -11.99
C LEU A 89 -0.16 6.50 -11.16
N SER A 90 0.98 6.71 -10.53
CA SER A 90 1.22 7.89 -9.68
C SER A 90 1.08 9.20 -10.45
N ARG A 91 1.56 9.24 -11.70
CA ARG A 91 1.40 10.39 -12.59
C ARG A 91 -0.06 10.64 -12.95
N ILE A 92 -0.82 9.58 -13.25
CA ILE A 92 -2.26 9.67 -13.53
C ILE A 92 -2.98 10.26 -12.32
N ILE A 93 -2.86 9.62 -11.14
CA ILE A 93 -3.54 10.07 -9.92
C ILE A 93 -3.15 11.50 -9.55
N TYR A 94 -1.88 11.88 -9.74
CA TYR A 94 -1.45 13.26 -9.50
C TYR A 94 -2.14 14.26 -10.44
N LYS A 95 -2.28 13.94 -11.70
CA LYS A 95 -2.97 14.80 -12.68
C LYS A 95 -4.47 14.90 -12.39
N GLU A 96 -5.11 13.80 -11.99
CA GLU A 96 -6.54 13.73 -11.75
C GLU A 96 -6.99 14.39 -10.44
N SER A 97 -6.27 14.15 -9.36
CA SER A 97 -6.71 14.56 -8.01
C SER A 97 -5.62 15.13 -7.11
N ARG A 98 -4.35 15.12 -7.53
CA ARG A 98 -3.18 15.38 -6.67
C ARG A 98 -3.18 14.52 -5.41
N TRP A 99 -3.63 13.26 -5.53
CA TRP A 99 -3.79 12.31 -4.42
C TRP A 99 -4.84 12.71 -3.38
N ASN A 100 -5.80 13.57 -3.73
CA ASN A 100 -6.90 13.92 -2.87
C ASN A 100 -8.05 12.92 -3.03
N VAL A 101 -8.32 12.13 -1.98
CA VAL A 101 -9.42 11.13 -1.93
C VAL A 101 -10.79 11.77 -2.10
N ASN A 102 -10.95 13.01 -1.63
CA ASN A 102 -12.20 13.76 -1.67
C ASN A 102 -12.31 14.70 -2.88
N ALA A 103 -11.39 14.60 -3.84
CA ALA A 103 -11.43 15.43 -5.03
C ALA A 103 -12.76 15.26 -5.78
N LYS A 104 -13.30 16.37 -6.25
CA LYS A 104 -14.55 16.40 -7.03
C LYS A 104 -14.41 17.39 -8.18
N ASN A 105 -14.72 16.92 -9.38
CA ASN A 105 -14.81 17.76 -10.58
C ASN A 105 -16.10 17.37 -11.33
N GLY A 106 -17.14 18.18 -11.18
CA GLY A 106 -18.47 17.88 -11.72
C GLY A 106 -19.01 16.53 -11.22
N SER A 107 -19.14 15.57 -12.11
CA SER A 107 -19.59 14.19 -11.83
C SER A 107 -18.46 13.19 -11.56
N HIS A 108 -17.20 13.63 -11.50
CA HIS A 108 -16.02 12.79 -11.29
C HIS A 108 -15.52 12.95 -9.85
N PHE A 109 -15.08 11.86 -9.25
CA PHE A 109 -14.78 11.78 -7.82
C PHE A 109 -13.48 11.05 -7.53
N GLY A 110 -12.83 11.48 -6.42
CA GLY A 110 -11.74 10.78 -5.76
C GLY A 110 -10.42 10.72 -6.52
N LEU A 111 -9.56 9.79 -6.12
CA LEU A 111 -8.19 9.67 -6.62
C LEU A 111 -8.09 9.52 -8.13
N GLY A 112 -8.94 8.69 -8.72
CA GLY A 112 -8.95 8.42 -10.15
C GLY A 112 -10.00 9.20 -10.93
N GLN A 113 -10.65 10.19 -10.34
CA GLN A 113 -11.71 11.00 -10.98
C GLN A 113 -12.74 10.16 -11.75
N MET A 114 -13.25 9.12 -11.08
CA MET A 114 -14.22 8.23 -11.74
C MET A 114 -15.65 8.74 -11.64
N ARG A 115 -16.41 8.60 -12.71
CA ARG A 115 -17.82 8.96 -12.78
C ARG A 115 -18.69 7.85 -12.15
N SER A 116 -18.60 7.69 -10.82
CA SER A 116 -19.36 6.67 -10.09
C SER A 116 -19.68 7.13 -8.66
N LYS A 117 -20.95 7.09 -8.28
CA LYS A 117 -21.38 7.34 -6.90
C LYS A 117 -20.82 6.29 -5.93
N HIS A 118 -20.73 5.04 -6.37
CA HIS A 118 -20.12 3.97 -5.57
C HIS A 118 -18.64 4.27 -5.29
N TYR A 119 -17.87 4.62 -6.32
CA TYR A 119 -16.47 4.98 -6.18
C TYR A 119 -16.24 6.15 -5.22
N ARG A 120 -17.11 7.16 -5.26
CA ARG A 120 -17.07 8.32 -4.36
C ARG A 120 -17.11 7.93 -2.88
N ASN A 121 -17.85 6.88 -2.53
CA ASN A 121 -18.06 6.43 -1.15
C ASN A 121 -16.99 5.46 -0.66
N LEU A 122 -16.01 5.11 -1.50
CA LEU A 122 -14.89 4.26 -1.13
C LEU A 122 -13.84 5.08 -0.36
N ASP A 123 -13.17 4.43 0.59
CA ASP A 123 -11.95 4.95 1.19
C ASP A 123 -10.80 5.01 0.17
N GLY A 124 -9.71 5.73 0.50
CA GLY A 124 -8.61 5.96 -0.43
C GLY A 124 -7.94 4.67 -0.93
N TYR A 125 -7.81 3.64 -0.10
CA TYR A 125 -7.22 2.36 -0.50
C TYR A 125 -8.09 1.62 -1.52
N ARG A 126 -9.39 1.55 -1.27
CA ARG A 126 -10.35 0.96 -2.20
C ARG A 126 -10.50 1.77 -3.49
N GLN A 127 -10.37 3.10 -3.42
CA GLN A 127 -10.30 3.94 -4.61
C GLN A 127 -9.07 3.59 -5.48
N ILE A 128 -7.91 3.34 -4.87
CA ILE A 128 -6.71 2.89 -5.59
C ILE A 128 -6.95 1.55 -6.29
N ASP A 129 -7.49 0.54 -5.57
CA ASP A 129 -7.77 -0.77 -6.14
C ASP A 129 -8.78 -0.68 -7.31
N ALA A 130 -9.83 0.10 -7.15
CA ALA A 130 -10.82 0.32 -8.21
C ALA A 130 -10.20 1.01 -9.43
N THR A 131 -9.31 1.99 -9.21
CA THR A 131 -8.58 2.68 -10.28
C THR A 131 -7.65 1.73 -11.03
N ILE A 132 -6.88 0.90 -10.31
CA ILE A 132 -6.00 -0.12 -10.93
C ILE A 132 -6.84 -1.11 -11.76
N LYS A 133 -7.96 -1.60 -11.20
CA LYS A 133 -8.85 -2.52 -11.91
C LYS A 133 -9.41 -1.90 -13.19
N TYR A 134 -9.89 -0.67 -13.13
CA TYR A 134 -10.41 0.06 -14.28
C TYR A 134 -9.35 0.22 -15.37
N ILE A 135 -8.16 0.69 -14.99
CA ILE A 135 -7.06 0.91 -15.94
C ILE A 135 -6.64 -0.39 -16.61
N ASN A 136 -6.47 -1.48 -15.85
CA ASN A 136 -6.13 -2.78 -16.41
C ASN A 136 -7.17 -3.27 -17.41
N HIS A 137 -8.46 -3.12 -17.08
CA HIS A 137 -9.55 -3.53 -17.96
C HIS A 137 -9.58 -2.71 -19.26
N ARG A 138 -9.36 -1.41 -19.19
CA ARG A 138 -9.53 -0.52 -20.35
C ARG A 138 -8.27 -0.37 -21.20
N TYR A 139 -7.10 -0.36 -20.57
CA TYR A 139 -5.82 -0.05 -21.23
C TYR A 139 -4.79 -1.18 -21.14
N GLY A 140 -5.06 -2.22 -20.40
CA GLY A 140 -4.16 -3.35 -20.16
C GLY A 140 -3.00 -3.06 -19.23
N SER A 141 -2.59 -1.79 -19.04
CA SER A 141 -1.52 -1.42 -18.13
C SER A 141 -1.58 0.06 -17.72
N MET A 142 -0.96 0.39 -16.58
CA MET A 142 -0.88 1.78 -16.09
C MET A 142 -0.12 2.68 -17.07
N CYS A 143 0.95 2.17 -17.67
CA CYS A 143 1.76 2.95 -18.60
C CYS A 143 1.06 3.16 -19.95
N ASN A 144 0.20 2.24 -20.39
CA ASN A 144 -0.64 2.47 -21.56
C ASN A 144 -1.68 3.57 -21.29
N ALA A 145 -2.32 3.53 -20.11
CA ALA A 145 -3.26 4.56 -19.70
C ALA A 145 -2.57 5.93 -19.60
N TRP A 146 -1.35 5.99 -19.05
CA TRP A 146 -0.58 7.23 -19.00
C TRP A 146 -0.28 7.78 -20.40
N ARG A 147 0.15 6.93 -21.34
CA ARG A 147 0.38 7.35 -22.74
C ARG A 147 -0.89 7.88 -23.40
N PHE A 148 -2.03 7.24 -23.12
CA PHE A 148 -3.32 7.73 -23.60
C PHE A 148 -3.67 9.10 -22.98
N HIS A 149 -3.52 9.22 -21.66
CA HIS A 149 -3.75 10.46 -20.93
C HIS A 149 -2.92 11.64 -21.48
N MET A 150 -1.65 11.40 -21.81
CA MET A 150 -0.78 12.44 -22.39
C MET A 150 -1.25 12.93 -23.76
N LYS A 151 -1.96 12.09 -24.51
CA LYS A 151 -2.50 12.46 -25.84
C LYS A 151 -3.89 13.08 -25.76
N ALA A 152 -4.75 12.53 -24.89
CA ALA A 152 -6.17 12.86 -24.83
C ALA A 152 -6.53 13.86 -23.69
N GLY A 153 -5.63 14.06 -22.74
CA GLY A 153 -5.87 14.88 -21.56
C GLY A 153 -6.74 14.21 -20.47
N HIS A 154 -7.16 12.96 -20.69
CA HIS A 154 -7.96 12.12 -19.78
C HIS A 154 -7.65 10.64 -19.99
N TYR A 155 -8.21 9.76 -19.14
CA TYR A 155 -8.09 8.31 -19.29
C TYR A 155 -9.42 7.59 -18.98
#